data_878cbcf142ced89eabdc5475c3b4b9cb
#
_entry.id   878cbcf142ced89eabdc5475c3b4b9cb
#
_cell.length_a   1.000
_cell.length_b   1.000
_cell.length_c   1.000
_cell.angle_alpha   90.00
_cell.angle_beta   90.00
_cell.angle_gamma   90.00
#
_symmetry.space_group_name_H-M   'P 1'
#
loop_
_entity.id
_entity.type
_entity.pdbx_description
1 polymer ?
#
loop_
_entity_poly.entity_id
_entity_poly.type
_entity_poly.pdbx_seq_one_letter_code
_entity_poly.pdbx_strand_id
1 'polypeptide(L)'
;MIKEAIVKIVDKQDLTYDEAYTVMTEIMSGETTATQNAAFLAGLSTKSTGSETIDEISGCAMAMREKATRLEHPGMEVMEIVGTGGDNAHSFNISTTAAFILSAAGVKVAKHGNRAASSLSGTADCLEALGINIQQDPDKCREMLEKVGFCFIFAQKYHSSMKYVGPIRKELGIRTVFNILGPLTNPSYPEYMLLGVYSPTLVNPLAQVLMSLGVKRGMVVHGTDHLDEISISAPTKICEFRDGYYRDRIIRPEDYGLQAAPKEEIVGGTPEENARTTRGILAGEITGAKRDIVLMNAGASLYVAGKTDSIREGVKLAAELIDSGKAVKKIDEMAEVSNG
;
A
#
# COMPACT_ATOMS: atom_id res chain seq x y z
N MET A 1 -17.79 17.47 18.21
CA MET A 1 -16.48 16.89 18.52
C MET A 1 -15.31 17.64 17.82
N ILE A 2 -15.38 17.98 16.50
CA ILE A 2 -14.24 18.58 15.77
C ILE A 2 -13.71 19.88 16.40
N LYS A 3 -14.57 20.75 16.95
CA LYS A 3 -14.13 22.00 17.58
C LYS A 3 -13.30 21.76 18.83
N GLU A 4 -13.71 20.84 19.68
CA GLU A 4 -13.03 20.44 20.90
C GLU A 4 -11.67 19.79 20.57
N ALA A 5 -11.65 18.94 19.55
CA ALA A 5 -10.42 18.31 19.07
C ALA A 5 -9.42 19.35 18.52
N ILE A 6 -9.88 20.35 17.77
CA ILE A 6 -9.01 21.44 17.27
C ILE A 6 -8.39 22.21 18.46
N VAL A 7 -9.18 22.56 19.49
CA VAL A 7 -8.64 23.23 20.68
C VAL A 7 -7.56 22.38 21.33
N LYS A 8 -7.84 21.09 21.56
CA LYS A 8 -6.90 20.14 22.15
C LYS A 8 -5.58 20.04 21.36
N ILE A 9 -5.67 19.96 20.03
CA ILE A 9 -4.51 19.91 19.11
C ILE A 9 -3.70 21.22 19.17
N VAL A 10 -4.37 22.37 19.19
CA VAL A 10 -3.70 23.70 19.31
C VAL A 10 -2.93 23.80 20.62
N ASP A 11 -3.47 23.24 21.70
CA ASP A 11 -2.82 23.14 23.01
C ASP A 11 -1.75 22.03 23.09
N LYS A 12 -1.39 21.44 21.92
CA LYS A 12 -0.34 20.39 21.80
C LYS A 12 -0.66 19.09 22.53
N GLN A 13 -1.93 18.80 22.74
CA GLN A 13 -2.39 17.57 23.37
C GLN A 13 -2.72 16.53 22.30
N ASP A 14 -2.51 15.26 22.63
CA ASP A 14 -2.85 14.14 21.78
C ASP A 14 -4.34 13.82 21.86
N LEU A 15 -4.91 13.40 20.74
CA LEU A 15 -6.25 12.83 20.71
C LEU A 15 -6.20 11.35 21.11
N THR A 16 -7.23 10.89 21.79
CA THR A 16 -7.46 9.46 21.95
C THR A 16 -7.95 8.84 20.64
N TYR A 17 -7.92 7.52 20.56
CA TYR A 17 -8.49 6.78 19.43
C TYR A 17 -9.95 7.18 19.15
N ASP A 18 -10.79 7.23 20.21
CA ASP A 18 -12.22 7.56 20.09
C ASP A 18 -12.46 9.00 19.62
N GLU A 19 -11.65 9.95 20.07
CA GLU A 19 -11.72 11.34 19.61
C GLU A 19 -11.35 11.45 18.13
N ALA A 20 -10.24 10.84 17.72
CA ALA A 20 -9.78 10.83 16.33
C ALA A 20 -10.78 10.12 15.40
N TYR A 21 -11.30 8.97 15.82
CA TYR A 21 -12.34 8.22 15.11
C TYR A 21 -13.60 9.04 14.93
N THR A 22 -14.09 9.69 16.00
CA THR A 22 -15.31 10.50 15.96
C THR A 22 -15.15 11.69 15.02
N VAL A 23 -14.05 12.44 15.15
CA VAL A 23 -13.78 13.60 14.29
C VAL A 23 -13.68 13.19 12.81
N MET A 24 -12.93 12.14 12.53
CA MET A 24 -12.81 11.65 11.15
C MET A 24 -14.16 11.15 10.61
N THR A 25 -15.00 10.55 11.45
CA THR A 25 -16.38 10.16 11.09
C THR A 25 -17.22 11.38 10.73
N GLU A 26 -17.20 12.46 11.53
CA GLU A 26 -17.88 13.73 11.23
C GLU A 26 -17.42 14.32 9.89
N ILE A 27 -16.08 14.33 9.65
CA ILE A 27 -15.49 14.81 8.40
C ILE A 27 -15.97 13.97 7.20
N MET A 28 -15.86 12.64 7.31
CA MET A 28 -16.23 11.71 6.23
C MET A 28 -17.75 11.64 5.99
N SER A 29 -18.56 12.11 6.93
CA SER A 29 -20.03 12.26 6.78
C SER A 29 -20.42 13.62 6.20
N GLY A 30 -19.49 14.59 6.09
CA GLY A 30 -19.77 15.93 5.61
C GLY A 30 -20.49 16.82 6.65
N GLU A 31 -20.37 16.49 7.92
CA GLU A 31 -20.99 17.22 9.05
C GLU A 31 -20.14 18.41 9.53
N THR A 32 -18.96 18.58 8.95
CA THR A 32 -17.99 19.61 9.31
C THR A 32 -17.78 20.61 8.15
N THR A 33 -17.29 21.81 8.47
CA THR A 33 -17.00 22.81 7.46
C THR A 33 -15.57 22.65 6.89
N ALA A 34 -15.32 23.17 5.69
CA ALA A 34 -13.98 23.16 5.07
C ALA A 34 -12.92 23.84 5.97
N THR A 35 -13.30 24.93 6.65
CA THR A 35 -12.41 25.64 7.61
C THR A 35 -12.05 24.75 8.80
N GLN A 36 -13.01 24.03 9.35
CA GLN A 36 -12.76 23.10 10.46
C GLN A 36 -11.85 21.95 10.02
N ASN A 37 -12.11 21.38 8.83
CA ASN A 37 -11.30 20.30 8.27
C ASN A 37 -9.86 20.75 8.02
N ALA A 38 -9.67 21.96 7.46
CA ALA A 38 -8.33 22.52 7.22
C ALA A 38 -7.58 22.75 8.54
N ALA A 39 -8.24 23.33 9.55
CA ALA A 39 -7.66 23.57 10.87
C ALA A 39 -7.29 22.26 11.57
N PHE A 40 -8.15 21.25 11.52
CA PHE A 40 -7.88 19.93 12.09
C PHE A 40 -6.67 19.28 11.41
N LEU A 41 -6.63 19.20 10.08
CA LEU A 41 -5.55 18.56 9.33
C LEU A 41 -4.20 19.25 9.54
N ALA A 42 -4.16 20.58 9.46
CA ALA A 42 -2.93 21.35 9.65
C ALA A 42 -2.46 21.28 11.12
N GLY A 43 -3.39 21.40 12.05
CA GLY A 43 -3.10 21.30 13.48
C GLY A 43 -2.53 19.94 13.87
N LEU A 44 -3.16 18.85 13.42
CA LEU A 44 -2.74 17.48 13.69
C LEU A 44 -1.33 17.20 13.18
N SER A 45 -1.02 17.65 11.96
CA SER A 45 0.31 17.47 11.35
C SER A 45 1.43 18.31 11.99
N THR A 46 1.08 19.33 12.78
CA THR A 46 2.05 20.28 13.34
C THR A 46 2.05 20.33 14.87
N LYS A 47 1.24 19.51 15.55
CA LYS A 47 1.14 19.53 17.01
C LYS A 47 2.41 19.06 17.71
N SER A 48 3.19 18.19 17.09
CA SER A 48 4.44 17.65 17.62
C SER A 48 5.57 17.73 16.59
N THR A 49 6.79 17.43 17.02
CA THR A 49 7.97 17.33 16.13
C THR A 49 8.05 15.99 15.39
N GLY A 50 7.19 15.03 15.74
CA GLY A 50 7.14 13.71 15.14
C GLY A 50 6.05 13.59 14.09
N SER A 51 5.12 12.74 14.36
CA SER A 51 3.93 12.49 13.54
C SER A 51 2.71 12.42 14.46
N GLU A 52 1.58 12.16 13.88
CA GLU A 52 0.37 11.76 14.59
C GLU A 52 0.65 10.52 15.47
N THR A 53 -0.05 10.37 16.56
CA THR A 53 0.09 9.20 17.44
C THR A 53 -0.54 7.96 16.83
N ILE A 54 -0.19 6.78 17.36
CA ILE A 54 -0.79 5.50 16.91
C ILE A 54 -2.31 5.54 17.06
N ASP A 55 -2.83 6.08 18.17
CA ASP A 55 -4.26 6.20 18.43
C ASP A 55 -4.95 7.13 17.43
N GLU A 56 -4.35 8.27 17.13
CA GLU A 56 -4.86 9.22 16.14
C GLU A 56 -4.92 8.63 14.73
N ILE A 57 -3.85 7.96 14.30
CA ILE A 57 -3.79 7.32 13.00
C ILE A 57 -4.80 6.18 12.93
N SER A 58 -4.86 5.32 13.97
CA SER A 58 -5.75 4.16 14.00
C SER A 58 -7.22 4.57 14.01
N GLY A 59 -7.59 5.57 14.81
CA GLY A 59 -8.94 6.11 14.85
C GLY A 59 -9.38 6.70 13.52
N CYS A 60 -8.53 7.53 12.90
CA CYS A 60 -8.77 8.08 11.57
C CYS A 60 -8.92 6.99 10.50
N ALA A 61 -8.03 5.99 10.50
CA ALA A 61 -8.05 4.90 9.53
C ALA A 61 -9.32 4.04 9.65
N MET A 62 -9.73 3.71 10.89
CA MET A 62 -10.95 2.92 11.12
C MET A 62 -12.20 3.66 10.66
N ALA A 63 -12.34 4.95 10.99
CA ALA A 63 -13.46 5.76 10.53
C ALA A 63 -13.56 5.80 8.99
N MET A 64 -12.43 5.90 8.30
CA MET A 64 -12.40 5.87 6.84
C MET A 64 -12.75 4.49 6.27
N ARG A 65 -12.28 3.40 6.89
CA ARG A 65 -12.62 2.03 6.47
C ARG A 65 -14.12 1.78 6.56
N GLU A 66 -14.76 2.19 7.65
CA GLU A 66 -16.20 2.00 7.86
C GLU A 66 -17.07 2.85 6.92
N LYS A 67 -16.57 4.00 6.47
CA LYS A 67 -17.25 4.85 5.47
C LYS A 67 -17.00 4.42 4.02
N ALA A 68 -16.07 3.50 3.79
CA ALA A 68 -15.81 2.95 2.46
C ALA A 68 -16.82 1.88 2.07
N THR A 69 -16.98 1.66 0.76
CA THR A 69 -17.72 0.50 0.26
C THR A 69 -16.94 -0.77 0.57
N ARG A 70 -17.47 -1.63 1.42
CA ARG A 70 -16.81 -2.86 1.88
C ARG A 70 -16.63 -3.87 0.75
N LEU A 71 -15.46 -4.53 0.69
CA LEU A 71 -15.23 -5.73 -0.10
C LEU A 71 -15.24 -6.96 0.83
N GLU A 72 -16.31 -7.74 0.76
CA GLU A 72 -16.43 -8.99 1.50
C GLU A 72 -15.78 -10.15 0.73
N HIS A 73 -14.98 -10.98 1.42
CA HIS A 73 -14.27 -12.13 0.83
C HIS A 73 -14.37 -13.37 1.74
N PRO A 74 -15.59 -13.89 1.99
CA PRO A 74 -15.81 -14.97 2.95
C PRO A 74 -14.98 -16.21 2.59
N GLY A 75 -14.28 -16.75 3.60
CA GLY A 75 -13.45 -17.95 3.45
C GLY A 75 -12.11 -17.75 2.75
N MET A 76 -11.75 -16.51 2.38
CA MET A 76 -10.44 -16.18 1.82
C MET A 76 -9.67 -15.31 2.80
N GLU A 77 -8.38 -15.59 2.99
CA GLU A 77 -7.45 -14.64 3.59
C GLU A 77 -6.77 -13.85 2.47
N VAL A 78 -6.81 -12.54 2.60
CA VAL A 78 -6.28 -11.65 1.55
C VAL A 78 -5.05 -10.89 2.03
N MET A 79 -4.22 -10.53 1.07
CA MET A 79 -2.99 -9.77 1.27
C MET A 79 -3.04 -8.47 0.51
N GLU A 80 -2.45 -7.43 1.09
CA GLU A 80 -2.11 -6.20 0.39
C GLU A 80 -0.59 -6.00 0.33
N ILE A 81 -0.12 -5.52 -0.81
CA ILE A 81 1.23 -5.01 -1.02
C ILE A 81 1.11 -3.60 -1.59
N VAL A 82 1.62 -2.60 -0.86
CA VAL A 82 1.39 -1.18 -1.18
C VAL A 82 2.46 -0.30 -0.54
N GLY A 83 2.75 0.86 -1.16
CA GLY A 83 3.53 1.94 -0.57
C GLY A 83 2.65 3.15 -0.24
N THR A 84 3.13 4.01 0.66
CA THR A 84 2.48 5.30 0.97
C THR A 84 2.54 6.27 -0.21
N GLY A 85 3.49 6.07 -1.11
CA GLY A 85 3.88 7.07 -2.08
C GLY A 85 4.61 8.26 -1.44
N GLY A 86 4.91 9.29 -2.25
CA GLY A 86 5.51 10.53 -1.74
C GLY A 86 7.00 10.42 -1.37
N ASP A 87 7.66 9.38 -1.80
CA ASP A 87 9.09 9.12 -1.64
C ASP A 87 9.96 9.84 -2.69
N ASN A 88 9.34 10.39 -3.74
CA ASN A 88 9.99 11.05 -4.89
C ASN A 88 11.01 10.15 -5.63
N ALA A 89 10.88 8.84 -5.51
CA ALA A 89 11.79 7.90 -6.17
C ALA A 89 11.49 7.74 -7.67
N HIS A 90 10.27 8.07 -8.08
CA HIS A 90 9.79 7.90 -9.47
C HIS A 90 10.01 6.48 -10.00
N SER A 91 9.96 5.48 -9.12
CA SER A 91 10.11 4.07 -9.50
C SER A 91 8.96 3.59 -10.39
N PHE A 92 9.21 2.54 -11.20
CA PHE A 92 8.10 1.85 -11.86
C PHE A 92 7.20 1.16 -10.83
N ASN A 93 6.07 0.58 -11.27
CA ASN A 93 5.06 0.00 -10.38
C ASN A 93 5.51 -1.35 -9.76
N ILE A 94 6.50 -1.30 -8.85
CA ILE A 94 7.15 -2.46 -8.22
C ILE A 94 6.14 -3.34 -7.50
N SER A 95 5.39 -2.77 -6.54
CA SER A 95 4.41 -3.53 -5.75
C SER A 95 3.27 -4.10 -6.61
N THR A 96 2.88 -3.39 -7.69
CA THR A 96 1.89 -3.90 -8.66
C THR A 96 2.43 -5.10 -9.43
N THR A 97 3.68 -5.03 -9.87
CA THR A 97 4.35 -6.15 -10.56
C THR A 97 4.48 -7.36 -9.63
N ALA A 98 4.89 -7.14 -8.37
CA ALA A 98 4.99 -8.18 -7.36
C ALA A 98 3.62 -8.85 -7.07
N ALA A 99 2.51 -8.10 -7.10
CA ALA A 99 1.17 -8.62 -6.87
C ALA A 99 0.77 -9.75 -7.84
N PHE A 100 1.19 -9.70 -9.10
CA PHE A 100 0.96 -10.78 -10.07
C PHE A 100 1.73 -12.06 -9.70
N ILE A 101 2.94 -11.94 -9.15
CA ILE A 101 3.73 -13.09 -8.66
C ILE A 101 3.02 -13.73 -7.46
N LEU A 102 2.53 -12.90 -6.53
CA LEU A 102 1.77 -13.37 -5.36
C LEU A 102 0.51 -14.15 -5.79
N SER A 103 -0.24 -13.61 -6.75
CA SER A 103 -1.39 -14.28 -7.34
C SER A 103 -1.00 -15.62 -7.99
N ALA A 104 0.11 -15.67 -8.74
CA ALA A 104 0.62 -16.90 -9.34
C ALA A 104 1.05 -17.96 -8.30
N ALA A 105 1.44 -17.53 -7.09
CA ALA A 105 1.72 -18.40 -5.94
C ALA A 105 0.45 -18.85 -5.20
N GLY A 106 -0.74 -18.42 -5.63
CA GLY A 106 -2.01 -18.72 -4.97
C GLY A 106 -2.28 -17.88 -3.70
N VAL A 107 -1.64 -16.72 -3.57
CA VAL A 107 -2.02 -15.70 -2.59
C VAL A 107 -3.18 -14.89 -3.14
N LYS A 108 -4.20 -14.60 -2.34
CA LYS A 108 -5.30 -13.72 -2.73
C LYS A 108 -4.89 -12.27 -2.46
N VAL A 109 -4.69 -11.49 -3.51
CA VAL A 109 -4.22 -10.10 -3.42
C VAL A 109 -5.38 -9.14 -3.63
N ALA A 110 -5.73 -8.36 -2.61
CA ALA A 110 -6.73 -7.29 -2.66
C ALA A 110 -5.98 -5.94 -2.62
N LYS A 111 -5.51 -5.47 -3.77
CA LYS A 111 -4.69 -4.27 -3.85
C LYS A 111 -5.55 -3.01 -3.90
N HIS A 112 -5.44 -2.18 -2.87
CA HIS A 112 -6.05 -0.85 -2.84
C HIS A 112 -5.10 0.18 -3.45
N GLY A 113 -5.61 1.05 -4.31
CA GLY A 113 -4.75 2.03 -4.95
C GLY A 113 -5.51 3.10 -5.74
N ASN A 114 -4.75 4.03 -6.29
CA ASN A 114 -5.29 5.19 -7.00
C ASN A 114 -4.46 5.47 -8.26
N ARG A 115 -4.87 6.51 -8.99
CA ARG A 115 -4.06 7.15 -10.04
C ARG A 115 -2.85 7.86 -9.42
N ALA A 116 -1.88 8.18 -10.24
CA ALA A 116 -0.72 8.96 -9.83
C ALA A 116 -1.13 10.30 -9.20
N ALA A 117 -0.48 10.64 -8.08
CA ALA A 117 -0.61 11.95 -7.46
C ALA A 117 0.58 12.87 -7.80
N SER A 118 1.79 12.33 -7.79
CA SER A 118 3.06 13.06 -8.06
C SER A 118 3.99 12.34 -9.04
N SER A 119 3.81 11.02 -9.22
CA SER A 119 4.55 10.23 -10.23
C SER A 119 3.90 10.31 -11.61
N LEU A 120 4.58 9.79 -12.64
CA LEU A 120 4.04 9.71 -14.00
C LEU A 120 2.98 8.62 -14.17
N SER A 121 3.01 7.57 -13.33
CA SER A 121 2.12 6.41 -13.42
C SER A 121 1.80 5.87 -12.02
N GLY A 122 0.53 5.91 -11.63
CA GLY A 122 0.02 5.22 -10.43
C GLY A 122 -0.35 3.76 -10.73
N THR A 123 -0.78 3.03 -9.71
CA THR A 123 -1.23 1.64 -9.87
C THR A 123 -2.38 1.53 -10.87
N ALA A 124 -3.39 2.40 -10.76
CA ALA A 124 -4.55 2.40 -11.65
C ALA A 124 -4.14 2.62 -13.11
N ASP A 125 -3.24 3.56 -13.36
CA ASP A 125 -2.79 3.91 -14.71
C ASP A 125 -2.03 2.76 -15.36
N CYS A 126 -1.14 2.10 -14.61
CA CYS A 126 -0.40 0.92 -15.07
C CYS A 126 -1.33 -0.26 -15.38
N LEU A 127 -2.32 -0.54 -14.53
CA LEU A 127 -3.28 -1.64 -14.73
C LEU A 127 -4.17 -1.40 -15.96
N GLU A 128 -4.64 -0.17 -16.19
CA GLU A 128 -5.37 0.19 -17.41
C GLU A 128 -4.51 -0.01 -18.67
N ALA A 129 -3.22 0.38 -18.61
CA ALA A 129 -2.28 0.17 -19.72
C ALA A 129 -1.95 -1.33 -19.97
N LEU A 130 -2.17 -2.19 -18.96
CA LEU A 130 -2.12 -3.66 -19.11
C LEU A 130 -3.43 -4.25 -19.67
N GLY A 131 -4.45 -3.43 -19.95
CA GLY A 131 -5.75 -3.84 -20.45
C GLY A 131 -6.75 -4.29 -19.38
N ILE A 132 -6.49 -4.01 -18.13
CA ILE A 132 -7.32 -4.40 -16.99
C ILE A 132 -8.35 -3.30 -16.70
N ASN A 133 -9.63 -3.65 -16.64
CA ASN A 133 -10.68 -2.72 -16.23
C ASN A 133 -10.61 -2.52 -14.72
N ILE A 134 -10.32 -1.29 -14.28
CA ILE A 134 -10.18 -0.93 -12.87
C ILE A 134 -11.50 -0.48 -12.21
N GLN A 135 -12.58 -0.33 -12.98
CA GLN A 135 -13.86 0.19 -12.49
C GLN A 135 -14.76 -0.93 -11.91
N GLN A 136 -14.17 -1.82 -11.12
CA GLN A 136 -14.87 -2.97 -10.55
C GLN A 136 -15.67 -2.60 -9.31
N ASP A 137 -16.83 -3.20 -9.14
CA ASP A 137 -17.59 -3.18 -7.90
C ASP A 137 -17.15 -4.33 -6.95
N PRO A 138 -17.63 -4.36 -5.71
CA PRO A 138 -17.21 -5.38 -4.74
C PRO A 138 -17.47 -6.82 -5.18
N ASP A 139 -18.59 -7.09 -5.84
CA ASP A 139 -18.92 -8.45 -6.29
C ASP A 139 -17.96 -8.91 -7.37
N LYS A 140 -17.60 -8.03 -8.32
CA LYS A 140 -16.62 -8.33 -9.36
C LYS A 140 -15.22 -8.48 -8.78
N CYS A 141 -14.83 -7.63 -7.83
CA CYS A 141 -13.57 -7.77 -7.12
C CYS A 141 -13.47 -9.12 -6.39
N ARG A 142 -14.56 -9.58 -5.77
CA ARG A 142 -14.61 -10.91 -5.15
C ARG A 142 -14.46 -12.02 -6.17
N GLU A 143 -15.19 -11.96 -7.30
CA GLU A 143 -15.03 -12.91 -8.40
C GLU A 143 -13.58 -12.99 -8.91
N MET A 144 -12.92 -11.83 -9.05
CA MET A 144 -11.51 -11.76 -9.44
C MET A 144 -10.58 -12.41 -8.40
N LEU A 145 -10.82 -12.21 -7.10
CA LEU A 145 -10.09 -12.90 -6.05
C LEU A 145 -10.28 -14.42 -6.14
N GLU A 146 -11.49 -14.89 -6.37
CA GLU A 146 -11.79 -16.33 -6.49
C GLU A 146 -11.11 -16.95 -7.72
N LYS A 147 -11.29 -16.36 -8.90
CA LYS A 147 -10.86 -16.91 -10.20
C LYS A 147 -9.38 -16.68 -10.49
N VAL A 148 -8.90 -15.45 -10.29
CA VAL A 148 -7.53 -15.03 -10.66
C VAL A 148 -6.60 -15.05 -9.45
N GLY A 149 -7.12 -14.68 -8.27
CA GLY A 149 -6.34 -14.45 -7.06
C GLY A 149 -5.83 -13.01 -6.93
N PHE A 150 -6.29 -12.09 -7.79
CA PHE A 150 -5.90 -10.69 -7.69
C PHE A 150 -7.07 -9.79 -8.10
N CYS A 151 -7.43 -8.82 -7.25
CA CYS A 151 -8.34 -7.74 -7.59
C CYS A 151 -7.72 -6.37 -7.29
N PHE A 152 -8.16 -5.36 -8.02
CA PHE A 152 -7.80 -3.96 -7.76
C PHE A 152 -8.99 -3.19 -7.22
N ILE A 153 -8.80 -2.60 -6.04
CA ILE A 153 -9.80 -1.77 -5.35
C ILE A 153 -9.48 -0.31 -5.67
N PHE A 154 -10.21 0.26 -6.62
CA PHE A 154 -9.96 1.63 -7.06
C PHE A 154 -10.47 2.64 -6.02
N ALA A 155 -9.56 3.34 -5.35
CA ALA A 155 -9.87 4.20 -4.21
C ALA A 155 -10.99 5.23 -4.48
N GLN A 156 -11.03 5.83 -5.67
CA GLN A 156 -12.05 6.81 -6.02
C GLN A 156 -13.48 6.22 -6.05
N LYS A 157 -13.61 4.94 -6.40
CA LYS A 157 -14.89 4.24 -6.45
C LYS A 157 -15.34 3.80 -5.06
N TYR A 158 -14.40 3.39 -4.20
CA TYR A 158 -14.70 2.82 -2.89
C TYR A 158 -14.80 3.85 -1.76
N HIS A 159 -14.14 5.01 -1.88
CA HIS A 159 -14.11 6.07 -0.87
C HIS A 159 -14.81 7.34 -1.34
N SER A 160 -16.12 7.27 -1.54
CA SER A 160 -16.94 8.42 -2.00
C SER A 160 -16.88 9.62 -1.03
N SER A 161 -16.64 9.39 0.25
CA SER A 161 -16.48 10.41 1.29
C SER A 161 -15.23 11.29 1.11
N MET A 162 -14.25 10.89 0.29
CA MET A 162 -13.08 11.71 -0.01
C MET A 162 -13.41 13.05 -0.68
N LYS A 163 -14.61 13.20 -1.25
CA LYS A 163 -15.11 14.48 -1.78
C LYS A 163 -15.10 15.61 -0.74
N TYR A 164 -15.23 15.30 0.55
CA TYR A 164 -15.26 16.27 1.63
C TYR A 164 -13.87 16.80 2.05
N VAL A 165 -12.80 16.09 1.68
CA VAL A 165 -11.42 16.45 2.05
C VAL A 165 -10.47 16.63 0.86
N GLY A 166 -10.78 16.04 -0.28
CA GLY A 166 -9.93 16.09 -1.47
C GLY A 166 -9.58 17.52 -1.91
N PRO A 167 -10.56 18.43 -2.08
CA PRO A 167 -10.31 19.84 -2.42
C PRO A 167 -9.45 20.55 -1.37
N ILE A 168 -9.74 20.33 -0.07
CA ILE A 168 -9.02 20.94 1.05
C ILE A 168 -7.54 20.51 1.06
N ARG A 169 -7.27 19.22 0.88
CA ARG A 169 -5.91 18.70 0.79
C ARG A 169 -5.11 19.32 -0.35
N LYS A 170 -5.77 19.49 -1.51
CA LYS A 170 -5.16 20.13 -2.68
C LYS A 170 -4.84 21.60 -2.41
N GLU A 171 -5.73 22.32 -1.76
CA GLU A 171 -5.59 23.73 -1.42
C GLU A 171 -4.50 23.95 -0.35
N LEU A 172 -4.47 23.10 0.70
CA LEU A 172 -3.44 23.15 1.74
C LEU A 172 -2.03 22.92 1.19
N GLY A 173 -1.84 22.02 0.24
CA GLY A 173 -0.55 21.73 -0.39
C GLY A 173 0.53 21.19 0.57
N ILE A 174 0.15 20.75 1.77
CA ILE A 174 1.07 20.22 2.79
C ILE A 174 0.82 18.72 3.01
N ARG A 175 1.79 18.04 3.63
CA ARG A 175 1.58 16.68 4.14
C ARG A 175 0.65 16.72 5.35
N THR A 176 -0.28 15.79 5.40
CA THR A 176 -1.23 15.57 6.50
C THR A 176 -1.36 14.09 6.79
N VAL A 177 -2.12 13.70 7.80
CA VAL A 177 -2.43 12.30 8.11
C VAL A 177 -2.92 11.52 6.88
N PHE A 178 -3.56 12.17 5.91
CA PHE A 178 -4.00 11.52 4.67
C PHE A 178 -2.85 10.99 3.78
N ASN A 179 -1.61 11.41 4.02
CA ASN A 179 -0.47 10.87 3.27
C ASN A 179 -0.07 9.46 3.73
N ILE A 180 -0.53 9.04 4.90
CA ILE A 180 -0.30 7.71 5.46
C ILE A 180 -1.59 6.89 5.56
N LEU A 181 -2.78 7.51 5.54
CA LEU A 181 -4.05 6.81 5.67
C LEU A 181 -4.41 5.95 4.46
N GLY A 182 -3.98 6.31 3.24
CA GLY A 182 -4.33 5.57 2.02
C GLY A 182 -4.12 4.06 2.15
N PRO A 183 -2.92 3.58 2.45
CA PRO A 183 -2.64 2.16 2.65
C PRO A 183 -3.40 1.52 3.83
N LEU A 184 -3.72 2.31 4.85
CA LEU A 184 -4.38 1.83 6.06
C LEU A 184 -5.89 1.66 5.92
N THR A 185 -6.46 2.13 4.81
CA THR A 185 -7.92 2.21 4.61
C THR A 185 -8.45 1.25 3.55
N ASN A 186 -7.71 0.19 3.23
CA ASN A 186 -8.17 -0.84 2.31
C ASN A 186 -9.51 -1.44 2.75
N PRO A 187 -10.58 -1.36 1.92
CA PRO A 187 -11.92 -1.82 2.29
C PRO A 187 -12.07 -3.33 2.37
N SER A 188 -11.05 -4.11 1.96
CA SER A 188 -11.04 -5.57 2.15
C SER A 188 -10.64 -6.00 3.56
N TYR A 189 -10.02 -5.11 4.36
CA TYR A 189 -9.46 -5.42 5.68
C TYR A 189 -8.48 -6.61 5.62
N PRO A 190 -7.37 -6.48 4.87
CA PRO A 190 -6.48 -7.59 4.60
C PRO A 190 -5.88 -8.19 5.87
N GLU A 191 -5.76 -9.51 5.91
CA GLU A 191 -5.12 -10.26 7.00
C GLU A 191 -3.60 -10.16 6.95
N TYR A 192 -3.03 -9.99 5.75
CA TYR A 192 -1.60 -9.90 5.51
C TYR A 192 -1.25 -8.61 4.80
N MET A 193 -0.11 -7.99 5.18
CA MET A 193 0.27 -6.73 4.55
C MET A 193 1.78 -6.53 4.46
N LEU A 194 2.27 -6.11 3.30
CA LEU A 194 3.57 -5.47 3.15
C LEU A 194 3.33 -4.01 2.81
N LEU A 195 3.76 -3.12 3.72
CA LEU A 195 3.57 -1.67 3.61
C LEU A 195 4.92 -0.97 3.50
N GLY A 196 5.17 -0.31 2.38
CA GLY A 196 6.29 0.61 2.22
C GLY A 196 5.96 2.03 2.72
N VAL A 197 6.91 2.69 3.35
CA VAL A 197 6.73 4.03 3.89
C VAL A 197 7.83 5.00 3.44
N TYR A 198 7.46 6.25 3.15
CA TYR A 198 8.39 7.28 2.66
C TYR A 198 9.39 7.78 3.71
N SER A 199 9.19 7.46 5.00
CA SER A 199 10.06 7.91 6.09
C SER A 199 10.41 6.78 7.04
N PRO A 200 11.66 6.67 7.49
CA PRO A 200 12.07 5.63 8.46
C PRO A 200 11.43 5.79 9.83
N THR A 201 10.92 6.98 10.16
CA THR A 201 10.21 7.25 11.42
C THR A 201 8.82 6.62 11.47
N LEU A 202 8.23 6.31 10.31
CA LEU A 202 6.90 5.70 10.19
C LEU A 202 6.93 4.17 10.31
N VAL A 203 8.09 3.52 10.19
CA VAL A 203 8.17 2.05 10.14
C VAL A 203 7.54 1.39 11.36
N ASN A 204 7.95 1.76 12.56
CA ASN A 204 7.44 1.16 13.80
C ASN A 204 6.02 1.63 14.17
N PRO A 205 5.70 2.94 14.09
CA PRO A 205 4.34 3.39 14.37
C PRO A 205 3.30 2.73 13.47
N LEU A 206 3.56 2.65 12.14
CA LEU A 206 2.59 2.05 11.23
C LEU A 206 2.48 0.53 11.36
N ALA A 207 3.54 -0.17 11.81
CA ALA A 207 3.43 -1.58 12.17
C ALA A 207 2.44 -1.78 13.35
N GLN A 208 2.51 -0.93 14.37
CA GLN A 208 1.59 -0.96 15.51
C GLN A 208 0.15 -0.58 15.11
N VAL A 209 0.00 0.43 14.25
CA VAL A 209 -1.30 0.79 13.67
C VAL A 209 -1.90 -0.38 12.89
N LEU A 210 -1.13 -1.08 12.03
CA LEU A 210 -1.63 -2.23 11.29
C LEU A 210 -2.10 -3.36 12.21
N MET A 211 -1.36 -3.63 13.30
CA MET A 211 -1.79 -4.61 14.32
C MET A 211 -3.10 -4.17 14.99
N SER A 212 -3.25 -2.90 15.36
CA SER A 212 -4.49 -2.38 15.98
C SER A 212 -5.68 -2.44 15.02
N LEU A 213 -5.43 -2.31 13.71
CA LEU A 213 -6.43 -2.44 12.65
C LEU A 213 -6.75 -3.90 12.26
N GLY A 214 -6.18 -4.89 12.97
CA GLY A 214 -6.51 -6.31 12.82
C GLY A 214 -5.68 -7.07 11.78
N VAL A 215 -4.61 -6.49 11.24
CA VAL A 215 -3.68 -7.23 10.36
C VAL A 215 -2.94 -8.28 11.20
N LYS A 216 -3.07 -9.55 10.82
CA LYS A 216 -2.52 -10.68 11.60
C LYS A 216 -1.00 -10.80 11.47
N ARG A 217 -0.49 -10.57 10.27
CA ARG A 217 0.92 -10.67 9.96
C ARG A 217 1.31 -9.65 8.88
N GLY A 218 2.41 -8.97 9.07
CA GLY A 218 2.85 -7.97 8.12
C GLY A 218 4.29 -7.53 8.27
N MET A 219 4.66 -6.65 7.39
CA MET A 219 5.96 -6.02 7.36
C MET A 219 5.82 -4.58 6.90
N VAL A 220 6.32 -3.63 7.70
CA VAL A 220 6.45 -2.23 7.29
C VAL A 220 7.91 -1.97 6.93
N VAL A 221 8.15 -1.39 5.76
CA VAL A 221 9.48 -1.29 5.17
C VAL A 221 9.82 0.13 4.72
N HIS A 222 11.10 0.48 4.76
CA HIS A 222 11.64 1.73 4.24
C HIS A 222 13.07 1.52 3.72
N GLY A 223 13.28 1.70 2.43
CA GLY A 223 14.60 1.75 1.82
C GLY A 223 15.36 2.99 2.29
N THR A 224 16.60 2.81 2.79
CA THR A 224 17.39 3.95 3.34
C THR A 224 17.82 4.96 2.28
N ASP A 225 17.60 4.67 1.01
CA ASP A 225 17.69 5.56 -0.14
C ASP A 225 16.38 6.33 -0.42
N HIS A 226 15.51 6.45 0.59
CA HIS A 226 14.20 7.10 0.52
C HIS A 226 13.22 6.41 -0.46
N LEU A 227 13.15 5.09 -0.40
CA LEU A 227 12.22 4.30 -1.20
C LEU A 227 11.14 3.71 -0.28
N ASP A 228 9.86 3.80 -0.67
CA ASP A 228 8.75 3.17 0.02
C ASP A 228 8.48 1.73 -0.45
N GLU A 229 9.58 0.99 -0.66
CA GLU A 229 9.64 -0.43 -1.03
C GLU A 229 10.85 -1.08 -0.36
N ILE A 230 11.01 -2.39 -0.45
CA ILE A 230 12.29 -3.03 -0.16
C ILE A 230 13.25 -2.68 -1.29
N SER A 231 14.31 -1.94 -0.96
CA SER A 231 15.24 -1.40 -1.95
C SER A 231 16.20 -2.45 -2.49
N ILE A 232 16.59 -2.29 -3.76
CA ILE A 232 17.70 -3.01 -4.39
C ILE A 232 19.00 -2.17 -4.37
N SER A 233 18.91 -0.88 -4.07
CA SER A 233 20.04 0.05 -4.11
C SER A 233 20.62 0.36 -2.74
N ALA A 234 19.92 0.04 -1.65
CA ALA A 234 20.32 0.37 -0.31
C ALA A 234 19.79 -0.63 0.72
N PRO A 235 20.32 -0.63 1.96
CA PRO A 235 19.70 -1.36 3.05
C PRO A 235 18.25 -0.91 3.27
N THR A 236 17.39 -1.82 3.70
CA THR A 236 16.00 -1.52 4.02
C THR A 236 15.75 -1.76 5.51
N LYS A 237 15.23 -0.73 6.19
CA LYS A 237 14.71 -0.87 7.55
C LYS A 237 13.34 -1.56 7.47
N ILE A 238 13.15 -2.60 8.27
CA ILE A 238 11.87 -3.31 8.34
C ILE A 238 11.43 -3.47 9.78
N CYS A 239 10.11 -3.40 10.00
CA CYS A 239 9.44 -3.87 11.21
C CYS A 239 8.49 -5.00 10.79
N GLU A 240 8.86 -6.24 11.12
CA GLU A 240 8.05 -7.42 10.91
C GLU A 240 7.19 -7.65 12.14
N PHE A 241 5.90 -7.96 11.95
CA PHE A 241 4.99 -8.30 13.04
C PHE A 241 4.16 -9.53 12.73
N ARG A 242 3.88 -10.29 13.79
CA ARG A 242 3.05 -11.49 13.74
C ARG A 242 2.50 -11.79 15.13
N ASP A 243 1.22 -12.14 15.23
CA ASP A 243 0.57 -12.61 16.45
C ASP A 243 0.77 -11.69 17.67
N GLY A 244 0.76 -10.35 17.45
CA GLY A 244 0.94 -9.33 18.48
C GLY A 244 2.41 -9.02 18.83
N TYR A 245 3.37 -9.72 18.26
CA TYR A 245 4.80 -9.44 18.43
C TYR A 245 5.37 -8.74 17.20
N TYR A 246 6.30 -7.82 17.40
CA TYR A 246 7.02 -7.18 16.31
C TYR A 246 8.52 -7.16 16.55
N ARG A 247 9.29 -7.12 15.46
CA ARG A 247 10.75 -7.10 15.49
C ARG A 247 11.31 -6.22 14.37
N ASP A 248 12.23 -5.33 14.75
CA ASP A 248 12.98 -4.51 13.82
C ASP A 248 14.22 -5.22 13.33
N ARG A 249 14.55 -5.02 12.07
CA ARG A 249 15.83 -5.42 11.50
C ARG A 249 16.16 -4.59 10.26
N ILE A 250 17.39 -4.68 9.81
CA ILE A 250 17.86 -4.15 8.53
C ILE A 250 18.16 -5.33 7.62
N ILE A 251 17.68 -5.28 6.39
CA ILE A 251 17.95 -6.27 5.35
C ILE A 251 18.64 -5.63 4.16
N ARG A 252 19.40 -6.44 3.41
CA ARG A 252 20.11 -6.03 2.21
C ARG A 252 19.84 -7.01 1.07
N PRO A 253 19.95 -6.59 -0.20
CA PRO A 253 19.79 -7.50 -1.35
C PRO A 253 20.73 -8.72 -1.28
N GLU A 254 21.95 -8.50 -0.85
CA GLU A 254 22.99 -9.54 -0.75
C GLU A 254 22.62 -10.64 0.25
N ASP A 255 21.85 -10.32 1.29
CA ASP A 255 21.35 -11.30 2.26
C ASP A 255 20.48 -12.36 1.58
N TYR A 256 19.97 -12.09 0.39
CA TYR A 256 19.05 -12.96 -0.37
C TYR A 256 19.63 -13.46 -1.69
N GLY A 257 20.91 -13.20 -1.95
CA GLY A 257 21.62 -13.65 -3.15
C GLY A 257 21.41 -12.76 -4.37
N LEU A 258 20.95 -11.53 -4.15
CA LEU A 258 20.81 -10.50 -5.18
C LEU A 258 21.97 -9.50 -5.06
N GLN A 259 22.22 -8.74 -6.12
CA GLN A 259 23.27 -7.72 -6.13
C GLN A 259 22.64 -6.34 -6.00
N ALA A 260 23.26 -5.47 -5.20
CA ALA A 260 22.87 -4.08 -5.16
C ALA A 260 23.09 -3.41 -6.52
N ALA A 261 22.15 -2.57 -6.91
CA ALA A 261 22.17 -1.84 -8.17
C ALA A 261 21.85 -0.36 -7.96
N PRO A 262 22.30 0.55 -8.82
CA PRO A 262 21.96 1.97 -8.74
C PRO A 262 20.44 2.22 -8.78
N LYS A 263 19.97 3.22 -8.00
CA LYS A 263 18.55 3.58 -7.93
C LYS A 263 17.99 4.04 -9.28
N GLU A 264 18.82 4.61 -10.12
CA GLU A 264 18.46 5.06 -11.47
C GLU A 264 17.97 3.91 -12.36
N GLU A 265 18.39 2.68 -12.09
CA GLU A 265 17.98 1.52 -12.87
C GLU A 265 16.52 1.09 -12.61
N ILE A 266 15.91 1.55 -11.51
CA ILE A 266 14.51 1.23 -11.19
C ILE A 266 13.52 2.35 -11.51
N VAL A 267 13.97 3.41 -12.15
CA VAL A 267 13.10 4.52 -12.55
C VAL A 267 12.05 4.03 -13.54
N GLY A 268 10.81 4.50 -13.34
CA GLY A 268 9.66 4.26 -14.20
C GLY A 268 9.47 5.35 -15.24
N GLY A 269 8.38 5.24 -15.99
CA GLY A 269 7.99 6.16 -17.04
C GLY A 269 6.48 6.37 -17.11
N THR A 270 5.99 6.53 -18.32
CA THR A 270 4.54 6.63 -18.60
C THR A 270 3.80 5.34 -18.21
N PRO A 271 2.47 5.36 -18.10
CA PRO A 271 1.69 4.15 -17.86
C PRO A 271 2.02 3.01 -18.82
N GLU A 272 2.16 3.30 -20.12
CA GLU A 272 2.47 2.31 -21.17
C GLU A 272 3.90 1.75 -21.01
N GLU A 273 4.87 2.59 -20.63
CA GLU A 273 6.24 2.16 -20.36
C GLU A 273 6.29 1.25 -19.13
N ASN A 274 5.59 1.61 -18.07
CA ASN A 274 5.51 0.81 -16.86
C ASN A 274 4.75 -0.51 -17.08
N ALA A 275 3.70 -0.51 -17.88
CA ALA A 275 3.00 -1.72 -18.30
C ALA A 275 3.91 -2.67 -19.10
N ARG A 276 4.70 -2.14 -20.05
CA ARG A 276 5.71 -2.94 -20.79
C ARG A 276 6.78 -3.47 -19.84
N THR A 277 7.28 -2.66 -18.91
CA THR A 277 8.25 -3.10 -17.90
C THR A 277 7.68 -4.21 -17.03
N THR A 278 6.46 -4.06 -16.50
CA THR A 278 5.76 -5.08 -15.72
C THR A 278 5.63 -6.39 -16.50
N ARG A 279 5.11 -6.34 -17.73
CA ARG A 279 4.95 -7.54 -18.59
C ARG A 279 6.31 -8.19 -18.92
N GLY A 280 7.31 -7.39 -19.27
CA GLY A 280 8.65 -7.89 -19.59
C GLY A 280 9.36 -8.57 -18.42
N ILE A 281 9.22 -8.03 -17.19
CA ILE A 281 9.74 -8.66 -15.96
C ILE A 281 9.03 -10.00 -15.74
N LEU A 282 7.70 -10.02 -15.78
CA LEU A 282 6.90 -11.22 -15.50
C LEU A 282 7.02 -12.30 -16.60
N ALA A 283 7.41 -11.91 -17.81
CA ALA A 283 7.73 -12.82 -18.90
C ALA A 283 9.18 -13.34 -18.85
N GLY A 284 10.02 -12.81 -17.93
CA GLY A 284 11.44 -13.15 -17.86
C GLY A 284 12.33 -12.48 -18.93
N GLU A 285 11.80 -11.53 -19.67
CA GLU A 285 12.51 -10.79 -20.74
C GLU A 285 13.37 -9.65 -20.17
N ILE A 286 12.95 -9.03 -19.07
CA ILE A 286 13.69 -7.99 -18.34
C ILE A 286 14.35 -8.61 -17.12
N THR A 287 15.67 -8.46 -17.03
CA THR A 287 16.52 -8.97 -15.94
C THR A 287 17.23 -7.81 -15.23
N GLY A 288 18.12 -8.09 -14.26
CA GLY A 288 18.86 -7.09 -13.50
C GLY A 288 18.00 -6.38 -12.46
N ALA A 289 18.35 -5.14 -12.14
CA ALA A 289 17.80 -4.38 -11.03
C ALA A 289 16.27 -4.34 -10.97
N LYS A 290 15.61 -4.16 -12.11
CA LYS A 290 14.12 -4.12 -12.18
C LYS A 290 13.50 -5.46 -11.81
N ARG A 291 14.05 -6.57 -12.27
CA ARG A 291 13.61 -7.90 -11.85
C ARG A 291 13.92 -8.13 -10.37
N ASP A 292 15.14 -7.82 -9.95
CA ASP A 292 15.63 -8.14 -8.62
C ASP A 292 14.85 -7.40 -7.52
N ILE A 293 14.50 -6.13 -7.71
CA ILE A 293 13.65 -5.41 -6.76
C ILE A 293 12.25 -6.00 -6.65
N VAL A 294 11.69 -6.48 -7.77
CA VAL A 294 10.40 -7.18 -7.76
C VAL A 294 10.52 -8.52 -7.02
N LEU A 295 11.61 -9.27 -7.22
CA LEU A 295 11.87 -10.51 -6.50
C LEU A 295 11.96 -10.29 -4.98
N MET A 296 12.62 -9.20 -4.53
CA MET A 296 12.71 -8.83 -3.12
C MET A 296 11.35 -8.56 -2.51
N ASN A 297 10.55 -7.70 -3.14
CA ASN A 297 9.24 -7.31 -2.62
C ASN A 297 8.23 -8.46 -2.71
N ALA A 298 8.23 -9.24 -3.80
CA ALA A 298 7.41 -10.44 -3.91
C ALA A 298 7.84 -11.52 -2.90
N GLY A 299 9.14 -11.76 -2.75
CA GLY A 299 9.68 -12.75 -1.83
C GLY A 299 9.34 -12.47 -0.36
N ALA A 300 9.48 -11.21 0.05
CA ALA A 300 9.07 -10.79 1.39
C ALA A 300 7.56 -10.93 1.60
N SER A 301 6.77 -10.59 0.58
CA SER A 301 5.31 -10.74 0.61
C SER A 301 4.87 -12.21 0.66
N LEU A 302 5.52 -13.10 -0.08
CA LEU A 302 5.27 -14.56 -0.02
C LEU A 302 5.56 -15.11 1.37
N TYR A 303 6.62 -14.66 2.01
CA TYR A 303 6.95 -15.00 3.39
C TYR A 303 5.89 -14.46 4.36
N VAL A 304 5.46 -13.21 4.22
CA VAL A 304 4.38 -12.60 5.04
C VAL A 304 3.08 -13.39 4.87
N ALA A 305 2.72 -13.79 3.66
CA ALA A 305 1.52 -14.58 3.37
C ALA A 305 1.65 -16.07 3.79
N GLY A 306 2.77 -16.48 4.37
CA GLY A 306 2.98 -17.86 4.85
C GLY A 306 3.14 -18.91 3.75
N LYS A 307 3.52 -18.48 2.52
CA LYS A 307 3.80 -19.40 1.41
C LYS A 307 5.21 -20.00 1.48
N THR A 308 6.10 -19.35 2.23
CA THR A 308 7.49 -19.80 2.47
C THR A 308 7.88 -19.53 3.92
N ASP A 309 8.89 -20.26 4.42
CA ASP A 309 9.37 -20.12 5.79
C ASP A 309 10.42 -19.00 5.97
N SER A 310 10.89 -18.45 4.87
CA SER A 310 11.86 -17.34 4.86
C SER A 310 11.71 -16.44 3.63
N ILE A 311 12.16 -15.18 3.74
CA ILE A 311 12.24 -14.26 2.59
C ILE A 311 13.11 -14.85 1.49
N ARG A 312 14.24 -15.54 1.83
CA ARG A 312 15.13 -16.17 0.86
C ARG A 312 14.41 -17.23 0.02
N GLU A 313 13.59 -18.06 0.63
CA GLU A 313 12.77 -19.03 -0.11
C GLU A 313 11.69 -18.32 -0.94
N GLY A 314 11.11 -17.24 -0.41
CA GLY A 314 10.17 -16.40 -1.15
C GLY A 314 10.78 -15.80 -2.41
N VAL A 315 12.00 -15.29 -2.34
CA VAL A 315 12.75 -14.77 -3.51
C VAL A 315 12.97 -15.87 -4.56
N LYS A 316 13.33 -17.08 -4.14
CA LYS A 316 13.49 -18.23 -5.06
C LYS A 316 12.16 -18.62 -5.71
N LEU A 317 11.09 -18.73 -4.93
CA LEU A 317 9.76 -19.05 -5.45
C LEU A 317 9.28 -17.97 -6.42
N ALA A 318 9.51 -16.69 -6.13
CA ALA A 318 9.18 -15.59 -7.04
C ALA A 318 9.91 -15.71 -8.38
N ALA A 319 11.20 -16.05 -8.37
CA ALA A 319 11.99 -16.29 -9.57
C ALA A 319 11.44 -17.48 -10.39
N GLU A 320 11.14 -18.60 -9.74
CA GLU A 320 10.54 -19.78 -10.38
C GLU A 320 9.18 -19.48 -11.06
N LEU A 321 8.35 -18.65 -10.44
CA LEU A 321 7.05 -18.25 -10.98
C LEU A 321 7.18 -17.35 -12.22
N ILE A 322 8.19 -16.49 -12.27
CA ILE A 322 8.55 -15.73 -13.46
C ILE A 322 9.06 -16.66 -14.55
N ASP A 323 10.10 -17.46 -14.24
CA ASP A 323 10.82 -18.30 -15.23
C ASP A 323 9.93 -19.38 -15.82
N SER A 324 8.92 -19.84 -15.09
CA SER A 324 7.90 -20.80 -15.61
C SER A 324 6.79 -20.14 -16.42
N GLY A 325 6.76 -18.81 -16.55
CA GLY A 325 5.71 -18.07 -17.25
C GLY A 325 4.36 -18.03 -16.50
N LYS A 326 4.29 -18.51 -15.25
CA LYS A 326 3.05 -18.49 -14.47
C LYS A 326 2.64 -17.08 -14.08
N ALA A 327 3.62 -16.21 -13.77
CA ALA A 327 3.36 -14.85 -13.33
C ALA A 327 2.80 -13.97 -14.45
N VAL A 328 3.34 -14.05 -15.68
CA VAL A 328 2.86 -13.23 -16.80
C VAL A 328 1.45 -13.60 -17.24
N LYS A 329 1.05 -14.88 -17.15
CA LYS A 329 -0.32 -15.34 -17.46
C LYS A 329 -1.37 -14.67 -16.57
N LYS A 330 -1.01 -14.29 -15.34
CA LYS A 330 -1.93 -13.60 -14.42
C LYS A 330 -2.38 -12.24 -14.94
N ILE A 331 -1.59 -11.57 -15.76
CA ILE A 331 -2.01 -10.32 -16.41
C ILE A 331 -3.19 -10.59 -17.35
N ASP A 332 -3.06 -11.60 -18.20
CA ASP A 332 -4.08 -11.92 -19.21
C ASP A 332 -5.36 -12.48 -18.55
N GLU A 333 -5.22 -13.36 -17.55
CA GLU A 333 -6.36 -13.84 -16.73
C GLU A 333 -7.10 -12.68 -16.04
N MET A 334 -6.36 -11.71 -15.48
CA MET A 334 -6.95 -10.55 -14.81
C MET A 334 -7.65 -9.63 -15.83
N ALA A 335 -7.03 -9.40 -16.98
CA ALA A 335 -7.62 -8.60 -18.05
C ALA A 335 -8.93 -9.25 -18.57
N GLU A 336 -8.92 -10.57 -18.84
CA GLU A 336 -10.10 -11.32 -19.28
C GLU A 336 -11.24 -11.20 -18.28
N VAL A 337 -10.99 -11.58 -17.01
CA VAL A 337 -12.04 -11.58 -15.98
C VAL A 337 -12.54 -10.16 -15.68
N SER A 338 -11.68 -9.14 -15.70
CA SER A 338 -12.07 -7.76 -15.43
C SER A 338 -12.95 -7.13 -16.53
N ASN A 339 -12.87 -7.61 -17.76
CA ASN A 339 -13.62 -7.09 -18.90
C ASN A 339 -14.87 -7.93 -19.24
N GLY A 340 -15.01 -9.12 -18.70
CA GLY A 340 -16.18 -10.00 -18.83
C GLY A 340 -17.16 -9.81 -17.70
#